data_cd7d2c4cd5ad698ebd4d5f7701929515
#
_entry.id   cd7d2c4cd5ad698ebd4d5f7701929515
#
_cell.length_a   1.000
_cell.length_b   1.000
_cell.length_c   1.000
_cell.angle_alpha   90.00
_cell.angle_beta   90.00
_cell.angle_gamma   90.00
#
_symmetry.space_group_name_H-M   'P 1'
#
loop_
_entity.id
_entity.type
_entity.pdbx_description
1 polymer ?
#
loop_
_entity_poly.entity_id
_entity_poly.type
_entity_poly.pdbx_seq_one_letter_code
_entity_poly.pdbx_strand_id
1 'polypeptide(L)'
;MKFFSKIITSAFYISTILPSLAEEHREVDEELDRRSNAEIAVFLEEHFPEALDDINDASEEEDEEFEHELWQNARELVGEFYLLFEDIGREAAEAFISIHRNDLIADRIVGELRNGEGEEEEALQLELEEVLSNHLEGILDLERMKLEQELTELEERAEELEERELELEELDQNREEEIRELIEDRLGEEHEEHEEHEEHEEHEEHEEHEEHEEE
;
A
#
# COMPACT_ATOMS: atom_id res chain seq x y z
N MET A 1 -1.35 -30.98 10.16
CA MET A 1 -0.38 -30.11 10.85
C MET A 1 0.62 -29.51 9.86
N LYS A 2 0.61 -28.19 9.59
CA LYS A 2 1.61 -27.40 8.87
C LYS A 2 1.26 -26.86 7.46
N PHE A 3 0.02 -26.46 7.21
CA PHE A 3 -0.30 -25.73 5.98
C PHE A 3 0.29 -24.32 5.98
N PHE A 4 0.04 -23.53 7.02
CA PHE A 4 0.45 -22.11 7.09
C PHE A 4 1.97 -21.86 7.18
N SER A 5 2.74 -22.73 7.83
CA SER A 5 4.20 -22.58 7.95
C SER A 5 4.94 -22.55 6.61
N LYS A 6 4.25 -22.88 5.50
CA LYS A 6 4.84 -22.96 4.16
C LYS A 6 4.36 -21.87 3.23
N ILE A 7 3.16 -21.30 3.43
CA ILE A 7 2.67 -20.12 2.68
C ILE A 7 3.64 -18.96 2.88
N ILE A 8 4.12 -18.73 4.11
CA ILE A 8 5.09 -17.67 4.44
C ILE A 8 6.40 -17.85 3.65
N THR A 9 6.83 -19.07 3.37
CA THR A 9 8.09 -19.30 2.64
C THR A 9 7.95 -18.92 1.16
N SER A 10 6.76 -19.03 0.58
CA SER A 10 6.49 -18.67 -0.82
C SER A 10 6.31 -17.16 -0.97
N ALA A 11 5.54 -16.51 -0.07
CA ALA A 11 5.38 -15.06 -0.04
C ALA A 11 6.72 -14.33 0.20
N PHE A 12 7.58 -14.85 1.07
CA PHE A 12 8.93 -14.32 1.31
C PHE A 12 9.84 -14.40 0.09
N TYR A 13 9.65 -15.39 -0.81
CA TYR A 13 10.46 -15.53 -2.02
C TYR A 13 10.09 -14.49 -3.08
N ILE A 14 8.82 -14.06 -3.13
CA ILE A 14 8.35 -13.01 -4.05
C ILE A 14 8.81 -11.63 -3.54
N SER A 15 8.75 -11.39 -2.22
CA SER A 15 9.14 -10.14 -1.57
C SER A 15 10.66 -9.86 -1.59
N THR A 16 11.53 -10.89 -1.72
CA THR A 16 13.00 -10.69 -1.70
C THR A 16 13.60 -10.26 -3.04
N ILE A 17 12.83 -10.23 -4.12
CA ILE A 17 13.32 -9.86 -5.46
C ILE A 17 13.29 -8.33 -5.69
N LEU A 18 12.50 -7.56 -4.93
CA LEU A 18 12.38 -6.11 -5.10
C LEU A 18 12.58 -5.34 -3.78
N PRO A 19 13.71 -4.63 -3.60
CA PRO A 19 13.97 -3.84 -2.39
C PRO A 19 13.20 -2.51 -2.29
N SER A 20 12.34 -2.16 -3.25
CA SER A 20 11.56 -0.91 -3.23
C SER A 20 10.30 -0.97 -2.36
N LEU A 21 9.83 -2.17 -2.00
CA LEU A 21 8.60 -2.40 -1.23
C LEU A 21 8.69 -2.09 0.28
N ALA A 22 9.84 -1.69 0.79
CA ALA A 22 10.01 -1.48 2.23
C ALA A 22 9.27 -0.23 2.78
N GLU A 23 8.87 0.72 1.94
CA GLU A 23 8.03 1.87 2.33
C GLU A 23 6.53 1.53 2.25
N GLU A 24 6.12 0.69 1.30
CA GLU A 24 4.73 0.23 1.13
C GLU A 24 4.26 -0.64 2.29
N HIS A 25 5.12 -1.46 2.89
CA HIS A 25 4.77 -2.28 4.08
C HIS A 25 4.18 -1.48 5.26
N ARG A 26 4.40 -0.19 5.31
CA ARG A 26 3.91 0.66 6.41
C ARG A 26 2.45 1.06 6.26
N GLU A 27 1.96 1.20 5.03
CA GLU A 27 0.54 1.48 4.73
C GLU A 27 -0.31 0.21 4.87
N VAL A 28 0.28 -0.95 4.52
CA VAL A 28 -0.34 -2.27 4.71
C VAL A 28 -0.68 -2.54 6.16
N ASP A 29 0.26 -2.31 7.06
CA ASP A 29 0.09 -2.56 8.49
C ASP A 29 -1.06 -1.72 9.08
N GLU A 30 -1.24 -0.46 8.62
CA GLU A 30 -2.32 0.41 9.08
C GLU A 30 -3.70 -0.01 8.55
N GLU A 31 -3.79 -0.56 7.34
CA GLU A 31 -5.04 -1.04 6.74
C GLU A 31 -5.44 -2.41 7.31
N LEU A 32 -4.46 -3.28 7.56
CA LEU A 32 -4.65 -4.61 8.14
C LEU A 32 -5.15 -4.57 9.59
N ASP A 33 -4.66 -3.62 10.39
CA ASP A 33 -5.12 -3.41 11.77
C ASP A 33 -6.61 -2.97 11.84
N ARG A 34 -7.18 -2.51 10.73
CA ARG A 34 -8.59 -2.09 10.65
C ARG A 34 -9.56 -3.24 10.37
N ARG A 35 -9.08 -4.37 9.84
CA ARG A 35 -9.96 -5.50 9.48
C ARG A 35 -10.14 -6.46 10.64
N SER A 36 -11.38 -6.76 10.92
CA SER A 36 -11.74 -7.72 11.97
C SER A 36 -11.47 -9.17 11.52
N ASN A 37 -11.20 -10.06 12.48
CA ASN A 37 -11.08 -11.49 12.20
C ASN A 37 -12.33 -12.04 11.47
N ALA A 38 -13.51 -11.45 11.67
CA ALA A 38 -14.72 -11.85 11.00
C ALA A 38 -14.70 -11.57 9.48
N GLU A 39 -14.13 -10.43 9.06
CA GLU A 39 -13.97 -10.08 7.64
C GLU A 39 -12.93 -10.96 6.98
N ILE A 40 -11.83 -11.24 7.68
CA ILE A 40 -10.78 -12.16 7.22
C ILE A 40 -11.34 -13.58 7.08
N ALA A 41 -12.16 -14.05 8.04
CA ALA A 41 -12.79 -15.37 7.97
C ALA A 41 -13.69 -15.52 6.73
N VAL A 42 -14.46 -14.47 6.38
CA VAL A 42 -15.30 -14.49 5.15
C VAL A 42 -14.43 -14.60 3.90
N PHE A 43 -13.33 -13.87 3.83
CA PHE A 43 -12.38 -13.98 2.72
C PHE A 43 -11.75 -15.37 2.62
N LEU A 44 -11.32 -15.93 3.76
CA LEU A 44 -10.76 -17.30 3.79
C LEU A 44 -11.79 -18.33 3.40
N GLU A 45 -13.03 -18.23 3.86
CA GLU A 45 -14.12 -19.16 3.49
C GLU A 45 -14.34 -19.18 1.97
N GLU A 46 -14.22 -18.02 1.30
CA GLU A 46 -14.40 -17.91 -0.16
C GLU A 46 -13.18 -18.42 -0.94
N HIS A 47 -11.99 -18.11 -0.47
CA HIS A 47 -10.78 -18.30 -1.25
C HIS A 47 -9.86 -19.42 -0.75
N PHE A 48 -9.81 -19.67 0.56
CA PHE A 48 -8.90 -20.59 1.22
C PHE A 48 -9.57 -21.33 2.39
N PRO A 49 -10.63 -22.12 2.14
CA PRO A 49 -11.41 -22.75 3.19
C PRO A 49 -10.57 -23.66 4.09
N GLU A 50 -9.55 -24.34 3.55
CA GLU A 50 -8.65 -25.19 4.34
C GLU A 50 -7.84 -24.38 5.37
N ALA A 51 -7.47 -23.14 5.05
CA ALA A 51 -6.80 -22.27 6.00
C ALA A 51 -7.71 -21.83 7.16
N LEU A 52 -8.99 -21.62 6.87
CA LEU A 52 -9.98 -21.34 7.91
C LEU A 52 -10.23 -22.55 8.81
N ASP A 53 -10.25 -23.76 8.23
CA ASP A 53 -10.38 -25.00 8.98
C ASP A 53 -9.18 -25.20 9.93
N ASP A 54 -7.94 -24.94 9.48
CA ASP A 54 -6.74 -25.01 10.34
C ASP A 54 -6.82 -24.02 11.53
N ILE A 55 -7.37 -22.82 11.33
CA ILE A 55 -7.58 -21.83 12.41
C ILE A 55 -8.63 -22.35 13.42
N ASN A 56 -9.72 -22.90 12.92
CA ASN A 56 -10.79 -23.45 13.78
C ASN A 56 -10.28 -24.65 14.59
N ASP A 57 -9.50 -25.54 13.97
CA ASP A 57 -8.90 -26.68 14.63
C ASP A 57 -7.93 -26.23 15.75
N ALA A 58 -7.09 -25.22 15.51
CA ALA A 58 -6.18 -24.65 16.51
C ALA A 58 -6.96 -24.06 17.71
N SER A 59 -8.08 -23.40 17.44
CA SER A 59 -8.97 -22.86 18.48
C SER A 59 -9.64 -23.95 19.30
N GLU A 60 -10.05 -25.08 18.68
CA GLU A 60 -10.62 -26.23 19.38
C GLU A 60 -9.56 -26.99 20.22
N GLU A 61 -8.30 -27.00 19.81
CA GLU A 61 -7.19 -27.58 20.54
C GLU A 61 -6.67 -26.71 21.71
N GLU A 62 -7.22 -25.51 21.90
CA GLU A 62 -6.81 -24.51 22.91
C GLU A 62 -5.32 -24.09 22.75
N ASP A 63 -4.77 -24.13 21.52
CA ASP A 63 -3.40 -23.68 21.23
C ASP A 63 -3.44 -22.19 20.82
N GLU A 64 -3.52 -21.31 21.83
CA GLU A 64 -3.65 -19.86 21.64
C GLU A 64 -2.47 -19.26 20.86
N GLU A 65 -1.23 -19.79 21.02
CA GLU A 65 -0.05 -19.27 20.33
C GLU A 65 -0.12 -19.61 18.83
N PHE A 66 -0.50 -20.84 18.50
CA PHE A 66 -0.65 -21.31 17.12
C PHE A 66 -1.83 -20.65 16.43
N GLU A 67 -2.98 -20.52 17.09
CA GLU A 67 -4.15 -19.79 16.57
C GLU A 67 -3.77 -18.33 16.25
N HIS A 68 -3.04 -17.66 17.13
CA HIS A 68 -2.58 -16.29 16.90
C HIS A 68 -1.67 -16.17 15.66
N GLU A 69 -0.74 -17.08 15.50
CA GLU A 69 0.16 -17.14 14.33
C GLU A 69 -0.66 -17.33 13.04
N LEU A 70 -1.64 -18.23 13.05
CA LEU A 70 -2.50 -18.48 11.89
C LEU A 70 -3.32 -17.24 11.50
N TRP A 71 -3.90 -16.53 12.49
CA TRP A 71 -4.60 -15.27 12.23
C TRP A 71 -3.70 -14.16 11.70
N GLN A 72 -2.46 -14.09 12.16
CA GLN A 72 -1.49 -13.12 11.65
C GLN A 72 -1.16 -13.40 10.17
N ASN A 73 -0.88 -14.65 9.85
CA ASN A 73 -0.61 -15.07 8.47
C ASN A 73 -1.81 -14.82 7.55
N ALA A 74 -3.02 -15.06 8.04
CA ALA A 74 -4.25 -14.78 7.31
C ALA A 74 -4.43 -13.27 7.04
N ARG A 75 -4.07 -12.41 8.00
CA ARG A 75 -4.09 -10.94 7.79
C ARG A 75 -3.12 -10.53 6.71
N GLU A 76 -1.88 -11.01 6.75
CA GLU A 76 -0.86 -10.70 5.75
C GLU A 76 -1.34 -11.11 4.34
N LEU A 77 -1.87 -12.31 4.18
CA LEU A 77 -2.42 -12.80 2.91
C LEU A 77 -3.56 -11.92 2.39
N VAL A 78 -4.50 -11.57 3.26
CA VAL A 78 -5.64 -10.71 2.91
C VAL A 78 -5.17 -9.30 2.58
N GLY A 79 -4.18 -8.78 3.30
CA GLY A 79 -3.59 -7.48 3.04
C GLY A 79 -2.94 -7.39 1.68
N GLU A 80 -2.09 -8.35 1.34
CA GLU A 80 -1.46 -8.41 0.01
C GLU A 80 -2.49 -8.48 -1.13
N PHE A 81 -3.57 -9.25 -0.93
CA PHE A 81 -4.66 -9.30 -1.91
C PHE A 81 -5.28 -7.91 -2.15
N TYR A 82 -5.60 -7.19 -1.07
CA TYR A 82 -6.25 -5.89 -1.22
C TYR A 82 -5.33 -4.82 -1.78
N LEU A 83 -4.04 -4.85 -1.44
CA LEU A 83 -3.05 -3.97 -2.07
C LEU A 83 -2.97 -4.19 -3.57
N LEU A 84 -2.82 -5.46 -3.99
CA LEU A 84 -2.81 -5.79 -5.41
C LEU A 84 -4.10 -5.38 -6.11
N PHE A 85 -5.23 -5.49 -5.41
CA PHE A 85 -6.53 -5.07 -5.94
C PHE A 85 -6.63 -3.55 -6.10
N GLU A 86 -6.10 -2.76 -5.17
CA GLU A 86 -6.15 -1.29 -5.19
C GLU A 86 -5.11 -0.70 -6.14
N ASP A 87 -3.88 -1.19 -6.11
CA ASP A 87 -2.76 -0.62 -6.85
C ASP A 87 -2.75 -1.07 -8.32
N ILE A 88 -2.98 -2.36 -8.59
CA ILE A 88 -2.85 -2.92 -9.94
C ILE A 88 -4.23 -3.27 -10.52
N GLY A 89 -5.14 -3.75 -9.65
CA GLY A 89 -6.50 -4.07 -10.03
C GLY A 89 -6.88 -5.53 -9.81
N ARG A 90 -8.12 -5.81 -10.17
CA ARG A 90 -8.78 -7.10 -9.91
C ARG A 90 -8.02 -8.30 -10.49
N GLU A 91 -7.45 -8.15 -11.67
CA GLU A 91 -6.80 -9.24 -12.41
C GLU A 91 -5.53 -9.72 -11.68
N ALA A 92 -4.76 -8.79 -11.13
CA ALA A 92 -3.59 -9.09 -10.30
C ALA A 92 -3.97 -9.78 -8.97
N ALA A 93 -5.03 -9.32 -8.31
CA ALA A 93 -5.54 -9.93 -7.09
C ALA A 93 -6.08 -11.35 -7.34
N GLU A 94 -6.77 -11.61 -8.46
CA GLU A 94 -7.22 -12.95 -8.85
C GLU A 94 -6.03 -13.88 -9.20
N ALA A 95 -4.98 -13.35 -9.85
CA ALA A 95 -3.75 -14.10 -10.11
C ALA A 95 -3.05 -14.48 -8.81
N PHE A 96 -2.95 -13.58 -7.85
CA PHE A 96 -2.41 -13.83 -6.52
C PHE A 96 -3.13 -15.00 -5.80
N ILE A 97 -4.46 -15.00 -5.78
CA ILE A 97 -5.23 -16.13 -5.22
C ILE A 97 -4.93 -17.43 -5.94
N SER A 98 -4.87 -17.41 -7.27
CA SER A 98 -4.57 -18.60 -8.08
C SER A 98 -3.20 -19.18 -7.77
N ILE A 99 -2.18 -18.32 -7.62
CA ILE A 99 -0.82 -18.73 -7.23
C ILE A 99 -0.82 -19.47 -5.89
N HIS A 100 -1.44 -18.88 -4.86
CA HIS A 100 -1.50 -19.49 -3.52
C HIS A 100 -2.32 -20.77 -3.48
N ARG A 101 -3.42 -20.84 -4.23
CA ARG A 101 -4.19 -22.10 -4.36
C ARG A 101 -3.38 -23.21 -5.03
N ASN A 102 -2.64 -22.89 -6.09
CA ASN A 102 -1.78 -23.87 -6.75
C ASN A 102 -0.68 -24.37 -5.81
N ASP A 103 -0.13 -23.50 -4.96
CA ASP A 103 0.87 -23.88 -3.97
C ASP A 103 0.31 -24.86 -2.93
N LEU A 104 -0.89 -24.61 -2.42
CA LEU A 104 -1.60 -25.53 -1.52
C LEU A 104 -1.89 -26.88 -2.17
N ILE A 105 -2.33 -26.90 -3.43
CA ILE A 105 -2.59 -28.13 -4.18
C ILE A 105 -1.29 -28.90 -4.39
N ALA A 106 -0.20 -28.22 -4.76
CA ALA A 106 1.10 -28.84 -4.94
C ALA A 106 1.59 -29.51 -3.65
N ASP A 107 1.46 -28.82 -2.50
CA ASP A 107 1.84 -29.37 -1.19
C ASP A 107 1.01 -30.61 -0.81
N ARG A 108 -0.28 -30.62 -1.09
CA ARG A 108 -1.15 -31.80 -0.90
C ARG A 108 -0.64 -32.97 -1.75
N ILE A 109 -0.41 -32.76 -3.05
CA ILE A 109 0.06 -33.81 -3.95
C ILE A 109 1.43 -34.35 -3.51
N VAL A 110 2.35 -33.49 -3.11
CA VAL A 110 3.65 -33.90 -2.55
C VAL A 110 3.47 -34.71 -1.28
N GLY A 111 2.50 -34.38 -0.44
CA GLY A 111 2.14 -35.16 0.76
C GLY A 111 1.63 -36.58 0.40
N GLU A 112 0.77 -36.69 -0.61
CA GLU A 112 0.24 -37.95 -1.11
C GLU A 112 1.34 -38.81 -1.76
N LEU A 113 2.21 -38.20 -2.58
CA LEU A 113 3.38 -38.90 -3.17
C LEU A 113 4.35 -39.47 -2.12
N ARG A 114 4.53 -38.77 -1.00
CA ARG A 114 5.40 -39.25 0.09
C ARG A 114 4.79 -40.41 0.88
N ASN A 115 3.48 -40.50 0.92
CA ASN A 115 2.75 -41.49 1.71
C ASN A 115 2.16 -42.63 0.85
N GLY A 116 2.18 -42.49 -0.47
CA GLY A 116 1.54 -43.42 -1.40
C GLY A 116 2.40 -44.64 -1.72
N GLU A 117 1.74 -45.76 -1.98
CA GLU A 117 2.32 -47.02 -2.48
C GLU A 117 1.99 -47.16 -3.98
N GLY A 118 2.84 -46.61 -4.84
CA GLY A 118 3.19 -47.11 -6.17
C GLY A 118 2.20 -47.13 -7.32
N GLU A 119 0.90 -47.35 -7.17
CA GLU A 119 -0.01 -47.52 -8.31
C GLU A 119 -0.58 -46.18 -8.88
N GLU A 120 -0.58 -45.12 -8.10
CA GLU A 120 -1.07 -43.76 -8.51
C GLU A 120 0.05 -42.75 -8.66
N GLU A 121 1.31 -43.11 -8.41
CA GLU A 121 2.45 -42.19 -8.37
C GLU A 121 2.64 -41.44 -9.70
N GLU A 122 2.49 -42.12 -10.85
CA GLU A 122 2.67 -41.51 -12.18
C GLU A 122 1.55 -40.48 -12.48
N ALA A 123 0.32 -40.72 -12.02
CA ALA A 123 -0.79 -39.79 -12.17
C ALA A 123 -0.61 -38.55 -11.29
N LEU A 124 -0.20 -38.73 -10.03
CA LEU A 124 0.11 -37.63 -9.10
C LEU A 124 1.30 -36.79 -9.57
N GLN A 125 2.32 -37.40 -10.19
CA GLN A 125 3.45 -36.67 -10.76
C GLN A 125 3.01 -35.78 -11.93
N LEU A 126 2.14 -36.27 -12.80
CA LEU A 126 1.59 -35.47 -13.91
C LEU A 126 0.71 -34.32 -13.40
N GLU A 127 -0.13 -34.57 -12.39
CA GLU A 127 -0.93 -33.54 -11.75
C GLU A 127 -0.04 -32.47 -11.10
N LEU A 128 1.04 -32.87 -10.42
CA LEU A 128 2.01 -31.94 -9.82
C LEU A 128 2.70 -31.08 -10.88
N GLU A 129 3.10 -31.67 -12.01
CA GLU A 129 3.71 -30.91 -13.13
C GLU A 129 2.75 -29.86 -13.68
N GLU A 130 1.46 -30.17 -13.85
CA GLU A 130 0.44 -29.26 -14.32
C GLU A 130 0.22 -28.11 -13.30
N VAL A 131 0.07 -28.44 -12.03
CA VAL A 131 -0.13 -27.45 -10.94
C VAL A 131 1.06 -26.52 -10.83
N LEU A 132 2.29 -27.04 -10.85
CA LEU A 132 3.51 -26.23 -10.80
C LEU A 132 3.69 -25.36 -12.05
N SER A 133 3.27 -25.85 -13.22
CA SER A 133 3.27 -25.04 -14.44
C SER A 133 2.30 -23.86 -14.34
N ASN A 134 1.08 -24.10 -13.86
CA ASN A 134 0.07 -23.07 -13.66
C ASN A 134 0.52 -22.07 -12.57
N HIS A 135 1.16 -22.53 -11.51
CA HIS A 135 1.74 -21.68 -10.47
C HIS A 135 2.80 -20.72 -11.03
N LEU A 136 3.76 -21.24 -11.83
CA LEU A 136 4.80 -20.44 -12.46
C LEU A 136 4.24 -19.45 -13.49
N GLU A 137 3.25 -19.86 -14.28
CA GLU A 137 2.58 -18.96 -15.22
C GLU A 137 1.88 -17.82 -14.50
N GLY A 138 1.16 -18.12 -13.41
CA GLY A 138 0.54 -17.11 -12.55
C GLY A 138 1.55 -16.10 -11.97
N ILE A 139 2.70 -16.57 -11.48
CA ILE A 139 3.78 -15.69 -10.98
C ILE A 139 4.28 -14.77 -12.10
N LEU A 140 4.55 -15.32 -13.29
CA LEU A 140 5.06 -14.53 -14.41
C LEU A 140 4.05 -13.48 -14.88
N ASP A 141 2.76 -13.81 -14.88
CA ASP A 141 1.71 -12.88 -15.28
C ASP A 141 1.52 -11.77 -14.23
N LEU A 142 1.55 -12.11 -12.93
CA LEU A 142 1.52 -11.12 -11.86
C LEU A 142 2.71 -10.16 -11.92
N GLU A 143 3.92 -10.67 -12.14
CA GLU A 143 5.11 -9.84 -12.29
C GLU A 143 5.06 -8.94 -13.53
N ARG A 144 4.44 -9.38 -14.62
CA ARG A 144 4.20 -8.53 -15.80
C ARG A 144 3.24 -7.39 -15.48
N MET A 145 2.14 -7.69 -14.79
CA MET A 145 1.16 -6.67 -14.40
C MET A 145 1.80 -5.61 -13.48
N LYS A 146 2.63 -6.03 -12.50
CA LYS A 146 3.39 -5.10 -11.65
C LYS A 146 4.33 -4.21 -12.45
N LEU A 147 5.08 -4.79 -13.37
CA LEU A 147 5.99 -4.03 -14.24
C LEU A 147 5.25 -3.05 -15.17
N GLU A 148 4.07 -3.42 -15.67
CA GLU A 148 3.24 -2.53 -16.48
C GLU A 148 2.71 -1.36 -15.64
N GLN A 149 2.34 -1.59 -14.39
CA GLN A 149 1.94 -0.55 -13.46
C GLN A 149 3.10 0.41 -13.15
N GLU A 150 4.28 -0.12 -12.80
CA GLU A 150 5.49 0.69 -12.55
C GLU A 150 5.87 1.57 -13.76
N LEU A 151 5.73 1.02 -14.98
CA LEU A 151 5.98 1.78 -16.20
C LEU A 151 5.00 2.94 -16.36
N THR A 152 3.72 2.71 -16.07
CA THR A 152 2.69 3.75 -16.13
C THR A 152 2.98 4.88 -15.13
N GLU A 153 3.33 4.54 -13.90
CA GLU A 153 3.69 5.52 -12.86
C GLU A 153 4.96 6.32 -13.23
N LEU A 154 5.93 5.67 -13.86
CA LEU A 154 7.14 6.36 -14.35
C LEU A 154 6.83 7.31 -15.51
N GLU A 155 5.91 6.95 -16.40
CA GLU A 155 5.44 7.81 -17.50
C GLU A 155 4.70 9.03 -16.95
N GLU A 156 3.78 8.86 -16.00
CA GLU A 156 3.07 9.97 -15.33
C GLU A 156 4.06 10.91 -14.62
N ARG A 157 5.01 10.36 -13.91
CA ARG A 157 6.04 11.14 -13.22
C ARG A 157 6.96 11.90 -14.17
N ALA A 158 7.23 11.34 -15.36
CA ALA A 158 7.99 12.03 -16.40
C ALA A 158 7.21 13.23 -16.97
N GLU A 159 5.90 13.08 -17.20
CA GLU A 159 5.03 14.18 -17.63
C GLU A 159 4.97 15.30 -16.60
N GLU A 160 4.82 14.98 -15.32
CA GLU A 160 4.85 15.98 -14.22
C GLU A 160 6.20 16.75 -14.17
N LEU A 161 7.30 16.07 -14.42
CA LEU A 161 8.62 16.71 -14.47
C LEU A 161 8.77 17.63 -15.67
N GLU A 162 8.25 17.27 -16.85
CA GLU A 162 8.22 18.13 -18.02
C GLU A 162 7.37 19.40 -17.79
N GLU A 163 6.20 19.26 -17.17
CA GLU A 163 5.37 20.42 -16.81
C GLU A 163 6.12 21.36 -15.87
N ARG A 164 6.77 20.80 -14.87
CA ARG A 164 7.54 21.60 -13.89
C ARG A 164 8.77 22.27 -14.51
N GLU A 165 9.40 21.66 -15.50
CA GLU A 165 10.48 22.28 -16.26
C GLU A 165 9.98 23.48 -17.06
N LEU A 166 8.82 23.37 -17.69
CA LEU A 166 8.17 24.48 -18.40
C LEU A 166 7.80 25.64 -17.47
N GLU A 167 7.24 25.35 -16.30
CA GLU A 167 6.96 26.38 -15.27
C GLU A 167 8.23 27.12 -14.83
N LEU A 168 9.33 26.39 -14.64
CA LEU A 168 10.61 27.00 -14.28
C LEU A 168 11.20 27.87 -15.41
N GLU A 169 11.05 27.44 -16.67
CA GLU A 169 11.47 28.23 -17.83
C GLU A 169 10.65 29.53 -17.93
N GLU A 170 9.33 29.47 -17.71
CA GLU A 170 8.45 30.64 -17.71
C GLU A 170 8.81 31.61 -16.57
N LEU A 171 9.09 31.10 -15.38
CA LEU A 171 9.56 31.89 -14.23
C LEU A 171 10.91 32.57 -14.51
N ASP A 172 11.84 31.86 -15.17
CA ASP A 172 13.14 32.46 -15.51
C ASP A 172 13.02 33.55 -16.59
N GLN A 173 12.12 33.36 -17.56
CA GLN A 173 11.80 34.37 -18.57
C GLN A 173 11.14 35.61 -17.97
N ASN A 174 10.29 35.48 -16.98
CA ASN A 174 9.53 36.56 -16.33
C ASN A 174 10.21 37.06 -15.04
N ARG A 175 11.40 36.59 -14.72
CA ARG A 175 12.11 36.85 -13.46
C ARG A 175 12.21 38.32 -13.05
N GLU A 176 12.45 39.22 -14.03
CA GLU A 176 12.55 40.64 -13.74
C GLU A 176 11.20 41.26 -13.38
N GLU A 177 10.13 40.76 -13.94
CA GLU A 177 8.73 41.21 -13.68
C GLU A 177 8.26 40.70 -12.32
N GLU A 178 8.46 39.44 -12.01
CA GLU A 178 8.19 38.80 -10.72
C GLU A 178 8.93 39.48 -9.56
N ILE A 179 10.23 39.83 -9.76
CA ILE A 179 11.01 40.60 -8.76
C ILE A 179 10.41 41.97 -8.52
N ARG A 180 9.92 42.63 -9.57
CA ARG A 180 9.29 43.93 -9.43
C ARG A 180 7.98 43.84 -8.64
N GLU A 181 7.12 42.89 -8.95
CA GLU A 181 5.86 42.65 -8.23
C GLU A 181 6.10 42.33 -6.76
N LEU A 182 7.08 41.47 -6.45
CA LEU A 182 7.45 41.16 -5.07
C LEU A 182 7.96 42.36 -4.30
N ILE A 183 8.67 43.31 -4.97
CA ILE A 183 9.13 44.55 -4.35
C ILE A 183 7.94 45.48 -4.09
N GLU A 184 7.01 45.61 -5.04
CA GLU A 184 5.83 46.45 -4.89
C GLU A 184 4.91 45.95 -3.77
N ASP A 185 4.69 44.63 -3.65
CA ASP A 185 3.93 44.03 -2.56
C ASP A 185 4.56 44.33 -1.20
N ARG A 186 5.87 44.13 -1.07
CA ARG A 186 6.61 44.40 0.18
C ARG A 186 6.58 45.86 0.58
N LEU A 187 6.71 46.77 -0.40
CA LEU A 187 6.62 48.19 -0.15
C LEU A 187 5.22 48.68 0.13
N GLY A 188 4.20 47.98 -0.44
CA GLY A 188 2.79 48.23 -0.15
C GLY A 188 2.41 47.86 1.30
N GLU A 189 2.87 46.70 1.78
CA GLU A 189 2.65 46.27 3.16
C GLU A 189 3.30 47.22 4.19
N GLU A 190 4.50 47.73 3.92
CA GLU A 190 5.17 48.73 4.80
C GLU A 190 4.41 50.06 4.83
N HIS A 191 3.70 50.45 3.76
CA HIS A 191 2.95 51.70 3.71
C HIS A 191 1.63 51.59 4.49
N GLU A 192 0.93 50.46 4.44
CA GLU A 192 -0.31 50.23 5.20
C GLU A 192 -0.01 50.19 6.71
N GLU A 193 1.07 49.53 7.15
CA GLU A 193 1.44 49.50 8.57
C GLU A 193 1.82 50.90 9.10
N HIS A 194 2.38 51.77 8.27
CA HIS A 194 2.74 53.15 8.66
C HIS A 194 1.51 54.07 8.75
N GLU A 195 0.55 53.93 7.86
CA GLU A 195 -0.69 54.73 7.91
C GLU A 195 -1.54 54.35 9.14
N GLU A 196 -1.65 53.05 9.49
CA GLU A 196 -2.34 52.61 10.71
C GLU A 196 -1.69 53.13 11.99
N HIS A 197 -0.36 53.32 12.02
CA HIS A 197 0.37 53.88 13.17
C HIS A 197 0.18 55.39 13.31
N GLU A 198 0.14 56.13 12.22
CA GLU A 198 -0.10 57.59 12.24
C GLU A 198 -1.54 57.91 12.65
N GLU A 199 -2.53 57.15 12.20
CA GLU A 199 -3.93 57.35 12.65
C GLU A 199 -4.13 57.06 14.15
N HIS A 200 -3.33 56.19 14.73
CA HIS A 200 -3.40 55.88 16.18
C HIS A 200 -2.74 56.96 17.03
N GLU A 201 -1.65 57.59 16.59
CA GLU A 201 -1.02 58.69 17.30
C GLU A 201 -1.85 59.97 17.27
N GLU A 202 -2.54 60.30 16.14
CA GLU A 202 -3.44 61.43 16.08
C GLU A 202 -4.67 61.28 16.99
N HIS A 203 -5.10 60.05 17.27
CA HIS A 203 -6.25 59.79 18.17
C HIS A 203 -5.88 59.98 19.65
N GLU A 204 -4.67 59.61 20.05
CA GLU A 204 -4.19 59.78 21.44
C GLU A 204 -3.92 61.27 21.79
N GLU A 205 -3.44 62.08 20.86
CA GLU A 205 -3.25 63.51 21.09
C GLU A 205 -4.59 64.28 21.24
N HIS A 206 -5.67 63.77 20.65
CA HIS A 206 -6.98 64.41 20.77
C HIS A 206 -7.68 64.12 22.10
N GLU A 207 -7.44 62.97 22.72
CA GLU A 207 -8.05 62.62 24.03
C GLU A 207 -7.36 63.35 25.18
N GLU A 208 -6.06 63.64 25.11
CA GLU A 208 -5.35 64.40 26.16
C GLU A 208 -5.77 65.89 26.22
N HIS A 209 -6.35 66.46 25.14
CA HIS A 209 -6.77 67.89 25.10
C HIS A 209 -8.19 68.11 25.70
N GLU A 210 -9.05 67.10 25.76
CA GLU A 210 -10.41 67.23 26.31
C GLU A 210 -10.46 67.11 27.85
N GLU A 211 -9.46 66.51 28.51
CA GLU A 211 -9.47 66.40 29.99
C GLU A 211 -9.01 67.69 30.72
N HIS A 212 -8.57 68.75 30.02
CA HIS A 212 -8.07 69.97 30.67
C HIS A 212 -9.08 71.15 30.68
N GLU A 213 -10.32 71.00 30.16
CA GLU A 213 -11.32 72.10 30.18
C GLU A 213 -12.45 71.90 31.22
N GLU A 214 -12.39 70.90 32.11
CA GLU A 214 -13.36 70.75 33.23
C GLU A 214 -12.73 70.92 34.63
N GLU A 215 -12.12 72.12 34.92
CA GLU A 215 -11.90 72.59 36.33
C GLU A 215 -12.29 74.06 36.52
#